data_7fbc2f49789cecc2c67e10b0aead60a0
#
_entry.id   7fbc2f49789cecc2c67e10b0aead60a0
#
_cell.length_a   1.000
_cell.length_b   1.000
_cell.length_c   1.000
_cell.angle_alpha   90.00
_cell.angle_beta   90.00
_cell.angle_gamma   90.00
#
_symmetry.space_group_name_H-M   'P 1'
#
loop_
_entity.id
_entity.type
_entity.pdbx_description
1 polymer ?
#
loop_
_entity_poly.entity_id
_entity_poly.type
_entity_poly.pdbx_seq_one_letter_code
_entity_poly.pdbx_strand_id
1 'polypeptide(L)' 'MTFNVFEMGSGEAVLRAFRVLSEGGAVIEPIHEVPWSACCATVIDRYGVCWWLSV' A
#
# COMPACT_ATOMS: atom_id res chain seq x y z
N MET A 1 15.36 -4.48 -6.31
CA MET A 1 14.08 -4.32 -5.60
C MET A 1 12.98 -4.03 -6.60
N THR A 2 11.86 -4.73 -6.51
CA THR A 2 10.73 -4.55 -7.40
C THR A 2 9.75 -3.56 -6.79
N PHE A 3 9.29 -2.61 -7.59
CA PHE A 3 8.30 -1.63 -7.15
C PHE A 3 7.00 -1.89 -7.92
N ASN A 4 5.94 -2.15 -7.20
CA ASN A 4 4.63 -2.44 -7.79
C ASN A 4 3.62 -1.37 -7.39
N VAL A 5 2.82 -0.94 -8.36
CA VAL A 5 1.74 0.03 -8.14
C VAL A 5 0.42 -0.73 -8.27
N PHE A 6 -0.46 -0.56 -7.30
CA PHE A 6 -1.73 -1.26 -7.28
C PHE A 6 -2.86 -0.28 -7.04
N GLU A 7 -3.72 -0.11 -8.04
CA GLU A 7 -4.91 0.71 -7.91
C GLU A 7 -6.07 -0.18 -7.45
N MET A 8 -6.55 0.08 -6.24
CA MET A 8 -7.51 -0.80 -5.59
C MET A 8 -8.97 -0.46 -5.87
N GLY A 9 -9.24 0.77 -6.30
CA GLY A 9 -10.59 1.21 -6.61
C GLY A 9 -11.43 1.65 -5.43
N SER A 10 -11.01 1.36 -4.20
CA SER A 10 -11.71 1.81 -3.01
C SER A 10 -10.75 1.88 -1.82
N GLY A 11 -11.05 2.77 -0.87
CA GLY A 11 -10.25 2.90 0.34
C GLY A 11 -10.29 1.64 1.20
N GLU A 12 -11.42 0.93 1.19
CA GLU A 12 -11.57 -0.32 1.93
C GLU A 12 -10.63 -1.39 1.39
N ALA A 13 -10.50 -1.48 0.06
CA ALA A 13 -9.59 -2.43 -0.56
C ALA A 13 -8.13 -2.08 -0.24
N VAL A 14 -7.80 -0.79 -0.22
CA VAL A 14 -6.46 -0.33 0.16
C VAL A 14 -6.15 -0.72 1.61
N LEU A 15 -7.09 -0.51 2.52
CA LEU A 15 -6.91 -0.90 3.92
C LEU A 15 -6.64 -2.39 4.07
N ARG A 16 -7.39 -3.20 3.35
CA ARG A 16 -7.25 -4.66 3.40
C ARG A 16 -5.89 -5.09 2.86
N ALA A 17 -5.50 -4.57 1.71
CA ALA A 17 -4.20 -4.87 1.11
C ALA A 17 -3.06 -4.40 1.99
N PHE A 18 -3.17 -3.20 2.55
CA PHE A 18 -2.19 -2.64 3.47
C PHE A 18 -1.96 -3.58 4.66
N ARG A 19 -3.04 -4.06 5.26
CA ARG A 19 -2.95 -4.95 6.41
C ARG A 19 -2.24 -6.25 6.06
N VAL A 20 -2.61 -6.87 4.94
CA VAL A 20 -2.03 -8.13 4.51
C VAL A 20 -0.56 -7.97 4.15
N LEU A 21 -0.24 -6.94 3.37
CA LEU A 21 1.13 -6.74 2.87
C LEU A 21 2.08 -6.29 3.96
N SER A 22 1.61 -5.52 4.94
CA SER A 22 2.46 -5.05 6.02
C SER A 22 2.75 -6.13 7.07
N GLU A 23 1.98 -7.21 7.09
CA GLU A 23 2.20 -8.30 8.01
C GLU A 23 3.50 -9.03 7.66
N GLY A 24 4.45 -9.01 8.56
CA GLY A 24 5.77 -9.60 8.35
C GLY A 24 6.70 -8.77 7.48
N GLY A 25 6.25 -7.61 7.02
CA GLY A 25 7.03 -6.68 6.22
C GLY A 25 7.28 -5.38 6.95
N ALA A 26 7.39 -4.28 6.18
CA ALA A 26 7.64 -2.96 6.74
C ALA A 26 6.71 -1.93 6.09
N VAL A 27 6.31 -0.95 6.86
CA VAL A 27 5.51 0.18 6.36
C VAL A 27 6.46 1.34 6.06
N ILE A 28 6.55 1.72 4.78
CA ILE A 28 7.34 2.88 4.37
C ILE A 28 6.52 4.15 4.61
N GLU A 29 5.29 4.16 4.10
CA GLU A 29 4.36 5.25 4.33
C GLU A 29 3.02 4.66 4.75
N PRO A 30 2.47 5.10 5.89
CA PRO A 30 1.16 4.64 6.32
C PRO A 30 0.06 5.21 5.42
N ILE A 31 -1.15 4.70 5.59
CA ILE A 31 -2.30 5.18 4.81
C ILE A 31 -2.51 6.68 5.08
N HIS A 32 -2.62 7.45 4.00
CA HIS A 32 -2.84 8.90 4.08
C HIS A 32 -3.53 9.40 2.82
N GLU A 33 -4.04 10.61 2.89
CA GLU A 33 -4.64 11.27 1.74
C GLU A 33 -3.59 12.04 0.97
N VAL A 34 -3.74 12.06 -0.35
CA VAL A 34 -2.92 12.89 -1.24
C VAL A 34 -3.84 13.61 -2.22
N PRO A 35 -3.38 14.69 -2.90
CA PRO A 35 -4.24 15.45 -3.81
C PRO A 35 -4.87 14.64 -4.93
N TRP A 36 -4.21 13.56 -5.36
CA TRP A 36 -4.68 12.73 -6.47
C TRP A 36 -5.34 11.42 -6.03
N SER A 37 -5.38 11.14 -4.72
CA SER A 37 -6.00 9.93 -4.22
C SER A 37 -6.47 10.12 -2.79
N ALA A 38 -7.65 9.63 -2.49
CA ALA A 38 -8.23 9.72 -1.15
C ALA A 38 -7.54 8.79 -0.15
N CYS A 39 -6.84 7.79 -0.63
CA CYS A 39 -6.19 6.81 0.23
C CYS A 39 -4.98 6.23 -0.48
N CYS A 40 -3.82 6.35 0.12
CA CYS A 40 -2.56 5.94 -0.47
C CYS A 40 -1.62 5.41 0.62
N ALA A 41 -0.84 4.38 0.29
CA ALA A 41 0.12 3.82 1.23
C ALA A 41 1.25 3.15 0.48
N THR A 42 2.42 3.04 1.13
CA THR A 42 3.58 2.33 0.58
C THR A 42 4.07 1.33 1.62
N VAL A 43 4.18 0.08 1.22
CA VAL A 43 4.65 -0.99 2.10
C VAL A 43 5.67 -1.88 1.39
N ILE A 44 6.51 -2.53 2.17
CA ILE A 44 7.37 -3.61 1.69
C ILE A 44 6.87 -4.89 2.34
N ASP A 45 6.55 -5.89 1.52
CA ASP A 45 6.08 -7.14 2.05
C ASP A 45 7.23 -7.97 2.65
N ARG A 46 6.88 -9.11 3.24
CA ARG A 46 7.87 -9.99 3.88
C ARG A 46 8.90 -10.58 2.92
N TYR A 47 8.64 -10.48 1.63
CA TYR A 47 9.55 -10.97 0.58
C TYR A 47 10.44 -9.85 0.03
N GLY A 48 10.33 -8.64 0.57
CA GLY A 48 11.13 -7.51 0.13
C GLY A 48 10.59 -6.81 -1.10
N VAL A 49 9.36 -7.07 -1.49
CA VAL A 49 8.73 -6.42 -2.63
C VAL A 49 8.03 -5.14 -2.16
N CYS A 50 8.31 -4.05 -2.83
CA CYS A 50 7.72 -2.75 -2.52
C CYS A 50 6.37 -2.60 -3.24
N TRP A 51 5.34 -2.22 -2.49
CA TRP A 51 4.00 -2.02 -3.01
C TRP A 51 3.52 -0.61 -2.75
N TRP A 52 3.03 0.04 -3.80
CA TRP A 52 2.37 1.33 -3.68
C TRP A 52 0.89 1.13 -3.93
N LEU A 53 0.09 1.37 -2.89
CA LEU A 53 -1.34 1.14 -2.92
C LEU A 53 -2.06 2.49 -3.04
N SER A 54 -3.07 2.55 -3.91
CA SER A 54 -3.88 3.75 -4.06
C SER A 54 -5.30 3.39 -4.49
N VAL A 55 -6.19 4.32 -4.29
CA VAL A 55 -7.56 4.19 -4.76
C VAL A 55 -7.66 4.53 -6.24
#